data_2094b568092fba296f4454a5b1fafc37
#
_entry.id   2094b568092fba296f4454a5b1fafc37
#
_cell.length_a   1.000
_cell.length_b   1.000
_cell.length_c   1.000
_cell.angle_alpha   90.00
_cell.angle_beta   90.00
_cell.angle_gamma   90.00
#
_symmetry.space_group_name_H-M   'P 1'
#
loop_
_entity.id
_entity.type
_entity.pdbx_description
1 polymer ?
#
loop_
_entity_poly.entity_id
_entity_poly.type
_entity_poly.pdbx_seq_one_letter_code
_entity_poly.pdbx_strand_id
1 'polypeptide(L)'
;MIEPPTRLTKAEETTVKKTKSNANEEKARSVSRLIDARIKELGDWRGKTLARVRSLIKQAAPEVVEEWKWRGVPVWSHAGIICTGETYKSVVKMTFAKGASLEDPSGLFNSSLEGNTRRAIDLREGDKIDERALKALIRAALALNMSGRTTAHPARTRRKLKSG
;
A
#
# COMPACT_ATOMS: atom_id res chain seq x y z
N MET A 1 -10.15 22.14 52.24
CA MET A 1 -8.92 21.56 51.71
C MET A 1 -9.16 21.06 50.31
N ILE A 2 -8.53 21.69 49.35
CA ILE A 2 -8.69 21.31 47.94
C ILE A 2 -7.64 20.25 47.63
N GLU A 3 -8.07 19.07 47.17
CA GLU A 3 -7.15 18.05 46.72
C GLU A 3 -6.47 18.50 45.41
N PRO A 4 -5.15 18.29 45.28
CA PRO A 4 -4.49 18.58 44.01
C PRO A 4 -5.03 17.68 42.91
N PRO A 5 -5.06 18.16 41.66
CA PRO A 5 -5.51 17.33 40.55
C PRO A 5 -4.66 16.06 40.46
N THR A 6 -5.34 14.93 40.39
CA THR A 6 -4.69 13.62 40.31
C THR A 6 -4.00 13.48 38.94
N ARG A 7 -2.69 13.34 38.95
CA ARG A 7 -1.96 12.99 37.77
C ARG A 7 -2.29 11.55 37.38
N LEU A 8 -2.49 11.33 36.06
CA LEU A 8 -2.61 9.98 35.54
C LEU A 8 -1.37 9.17 35.92
N THR A 9 -1.59 7.99 36.46
CA THR A 9 -0.51 7.08 36.83
C THR A 9 0.06 6.41 35.55
N LYS A 10 1.29 5.90 35.63
CA LYS A 10 1.89 5.13 34.54
C LYS A 10 1.01 3.95 34.09
N ALA A 11 0.30 3.33 35.02
CA ALA A 11 -0.61 2.23 34.74
C ALA A 11 -1.81 2.69 33.87
N GLU A 12 -2.36 3.85 34.14
CA GLU A 12 -3.47 4.42 33.38
C GLU A 12 -3.04 4.82 31.96
N GLU A 13 -1.88 5.44 31.81
CA GLU A 13 -1.30 5.76 30.50
C GLU A 13 -1.03 4.51 29.68
N THR A 14 -0.52 3.46 30.28
CA THR A 14 -0.27 2.17 29.63
C THR A 14 -1.57 1.52 29.18
N THR A 15 -2.63 1.60 29.98
CA THR A 15 -3.96 1.06 29.63
C THR A 15 -4.56 1.80 28.45
N VAL A 16 -4.45 3.12 28.38
CA VAL A 16 -4.94 3.93 27.25
C VAL A 16 -4.20 3.57 25.97
N LYS A 17 -2.88 3.42 26.02
CA LYS A 17 -2.06 2.98 24.87
C LYS A 17 -2.44 1.59 24.40
N LYS A 18 -2.66 0.64 25.31
CA LYS A 18 -3.14 -0.72 24.98
C LYS A 18 -4.50 -0.70 24.31
N THR A 19 -5.43 0.12 24.77
CA THR A 19 -6.77 0.23 24.19
C THR A 19 -6.71 0.75 22.76
N LYS A 20 -5.90 1.77 22.47
CA LYS A 20 -5.69 2.31 21.13
C LYS A 20 -5.02 1.29 20.21
N SER A 21 -4.01 0.59 20.71
CA SER A 21 -3.32 -0.48 19.98
C SER A 21 -4.29 -1.61 19.64
N ASN A 22 -5.13 -2.05 20.59
CA ASN A 22 -6.13 -3.10 20.37
C ASN A 22 -7.17 -2.68 19.32
N ALA A 23 -7.62 -1.42 19.34
CA ALA A 23 -8.55 -0.90 18.36
C ALA A 23 -7.96 -0.90 16.95
N ASN A 24 -6.69 -0.51 16.83
CA ASN A 24 -5.98 -0.53 15.53
C ASN A 24 -5.76 -1.96 15.03
N GLU A 25 -5.41 -2.88 15.90
CA GLU A 25 -5.25 -4.29 15.56
C GLU A 25 -6.57 -4.92 15.11
N GLU A 26 -7.66 -4.58 15.78
CA GLU A 26 -8.99 -5.04 15.41
C GLU A 26 -9.42 -4.51 14.05
N LYS A 27 -9.16 -3.24 13.78
CA LYS A 27 -9.41 -2.63 12.47
C LYS A 27 -8.60 -3.32 11.38
N ALA A 28 -7.32 -3.59 11.64
CA ALA A 28 -6.45 -4.31 10.71
C ALA A 28 -6.97 -5.71 10.42
N ARG A 29 -7.43 -6.44 11.43
CA ARG A 29 -8.05 -7.75 11.27
C ARG A 29 -9.33 -7.68 10.45
N SER A 30 -10.16 -6.66 10.66
CA SER A 30 -11.39 -6.46 9.89
C SER A 30 -11.10 -6.23 8.42
N VAL A 31 -10.12 -5.39 8.10
CA VAL A 31 -9.69 -5.15 6.71
C VAL A 31 -9.13 -6.43 6.10
N SER A 32 -8.28 -7.14 6.81
CA SER A 32 -7.71 -8.40 6.36
C SER A 32 -8.80 -9.41 5.98
N ARG A 33 -9.85 -9.52 6.79
CA ARG A 33 -11.00 -10.40 6.51
C ARG A 33 -11.77 -9.96 5.27
N LEU A 34 -11.93 -8.66 5.04
CA LEU A 34 -12.59 -8.15 3.84
C LEU A 34 -11.82 -8.54 2.58
N ILE A 35 -10.51 -8.44 2.64
CA ILE A 35 -9.64 -8.85 1.52
C ILE A 35 -9.71 -10.36 1.32
N ASP A 36 -9.66 -11.15 2.40
CA ASP A 36 -9.81 -12.60 2.35
C ASP A 36 -11.16 -12.99 1.71
N ALA A 37 -12.23 -12.32 2.11
CA ALA A 37 -13.57 -12.55 1.58
C ALA A 37 -13.64 -12.22 0.08
N ARG A 38 -12.99 -11.14 -0.34
CA ARG A 38 -12.94 -10.77 -1.75
C ARG A 38 -12.21 -11.82 -2.59
N ILE A 39 -11.08 -12.30 -2.11
CA ILE A 39 -10.32 -13.38 -2.76
C ILE A 39 -11.19 -14.63 -2.92
N LYS A 40 -11.88 -15.00 -1.86
CA LYS A 40 -12.76 -16.16 -1.86
C LYS A 40 -13.96 -15.98 -2.80
N GLU A 41 -14.58 -14.80 -2.77
CA GLU A 41 -15.71 -14.45 -3.63
C GLU A 41 -15.37 -14.57 -5.12
N LEU A 42 -14.18 -14.15 -5.51
CA LEU A 42 -13.72 -14.25 -6.91
C LEU A 42 -13.69 -15.70 -7.39
N GLY A 43 -13.23 -16.63 -6.55
CA GLY A 43 -13.34 -18.07 -6.76
C GLY A 43 -12.64 -18.68 -7.97
N ASP A 44 -11.93 -17.87 -8.74
CA ASP A 44 -11.26 -18.27 -9.97
C ASP A 44 -9.79 -17.80 -9.97
N TRP A 45 -9.15 -17.78 -11.13
CA TRP A 45 -7.76 -17.34 -11.28
C TRP A 45 -7.51 -15.93 -10.72
N ARG A 46 -8.51 -15.05 -10.75
CA ARG A 46 -8.37 -13.68 -10.21
C ARG A 46 -8.18 -13.70 -8.71
N GLY A 47 -8.88 -14.55 -7.99
CA GLY A 47 -8.70 -14.73 -6.55
C GLY A 47 -7.29 -15.22 -6.22
N LYS A 48 -6.82 -16.22 -6.96
CA LYS A 48 -5.46 -16.76 -6.79
C LYS A 48 -4.40 -15.69 -7.08
N THR A 49 -4.58 -14.92 -8.13
CA THR A 49 -3.67 -13.84 -8.52
C THR A 49 -3.63 -12.74 -7.46
N LEU A 50 -4.79 -12.30 -7.00
CA LEU A 50 -4.89 -11.28 -5.96
C LEU A 50 -4.24 -11.76 -4.65
N ALA A 51 -4.45 -13.02 -4.27
CA ALA A 51 -3.82 -13.61 -3.10
C ALA A 51 -2.30 -13.63 -3.22
N ARG A 52 -1.79 -13.97 -4.41
CA ARG A 52 -0.35 -14.00 -4.67
C ARG A 52 0.26 -12.61 -4.60
N VAL A 53 -0.37 -11.65 -5.25
CA VAL A 53 0.04 -10.23 -5.23
C VAL A 53 0.10 -9.72 -3.79
N ARG A 54 -0.95 -9.99 -3.02
CA ARG A 54 -1.01 -9.63 -1.59
C ARG A 54 0.17 -10.19 -0.81
N SER A 55 0.47 -11.46 -1.01
CA SER A 55 1.59 -12.13 -0.37
C SER A 55 2.92 -11.47 -0.72
N LEU A 56 3.13 -11.17 -1.99
CA LEU A 56 4.36 -10.53 -2.48
C LEU A 56 4.53 -9.12 -1.91
N ILE A 57 3.45 -8.36 -1.82
CA ILE A 57 3.47 -7.03 -1.22
C ILE A 57 3.89 -7.10 0.24
N LYS A 58 3.32 -8.02 1.00
CA LYS A 58 3.63 -8.19 2.42
C LYS A 58 5.05 -8.71 2.65
N GLN A 59 5.57 -9.53 1.74
CA GLN A 59 6.96 -9.97 1.77
C GLN A 59 7.93 -8.84 1.47
N ALA A 60 7.62 -8.02 0.48
CA ALA A 60 8.47 -6.92 0.05
C ALA A 60 8.47 -5.76 1.04
N ALA A 61 7.33 -5.50 1.67
CA ALA A 61 7.13 -4.36 2.57
C ALA A 61 6.28 -4.79 3.77
N PRO A 62 6.88 -5.47 4.76
CA PRO A 62 6.14 -5.95 5.93
C PRO A 62 5.43 -4.86 6.72
N GLU A 63 5.91 -3.62 6.63
CA GLU A 63 5.35 -2.47 7.32
C GLU A 63 4.10 -1.88 6.67
N VAL A 64 3.66 -2.39 5.51
CA VAL A 64 2.46 -1.85 4.85
C VAL A 64 1.21 -2.08 5.68
N VAL A 65 0.30 -1.14 5.57
CA VAL A 65 -1.04 -1.24 6.14
C VAL A 65 -2.00 -1.59 5.01
N GLU A 66 -2.80 -2.61 5.24
CA GLU A 66 -3.88 -2.97 4.31
C GLU A 66 -5.11 -2.12 4.60
N GLU A 67 -5.70 -1.56 3.56
CA GLU A 67 -6.90 -0.75 3.65
C GLU A 67 -7.96 -1.27 2.68
N TRP A 68 -9.21 -0.92 2.95
CA TRP A 68 -10.36 -1.26 2.13
C TRP A 68 -11.05 0.03 1.76
N LYS A 69 -10.98 0.41 0.49
CA LYS A 69 -11.44 1.71 0.03
C LYS A 69 -12.38 1.60 -1.18
N TRP A 70 -13.06 2.68 -1.46
CA TRP A 70 -13.89 2.83 -2.67
C TRP A 70 -14.82 1.66 -2.94
N ARG A 71 -15.51 1.19 -1.90
CA ARG A 71 -16.51 0.12 -1.97
C ARG A 71 -15.96 -1.24 -2.44
N GLY A 72 -14.76 -1.56 -2.07
CA GLY A 72 -14.27 -2.91 -2.28
C GLY A 72 -12.92 -3.04 -2.96
N VAL A 73 -12.06 -2.05 -2.81
CA VAL A 73 -10.71 -2.09 -3.37
C VAL A 73 -9.69 -2.28 -2.25
N PRO A 74 -8.93 -3.40 -2.28
CA PRO A 74 -7.76 -3.55 -1.42
C PRO A 74 -6.70 -2.51 -1.77
N VAL A 75 -6.17 -1.85 -0.74
CA VAL A 75 -5.15 -0.82 -0.87
C VAL A 75 -4.03 -1.11 0.11
N TRP A 76 -2.81 -0.94 -0.32
CA TRP A 76 -1.63 -1.10 0.54
C TRP A 76 -0.92 0.24 0.64
N SER A 77 -0.72 0.68 1.88
CA SER A 77 -0.21 2.02 2.20
C SER A 77 0.92 1.96 3.21
N HIS A 78 1.85 2.87 3.07
CA HIS A 78 2.82 3.25 4.11
C HIS A 78 3.38 4.62 3.73
N ALA A 79 3.15 5.61 4.59
CA ALA A 79 3.47 7.01 4.28
C ALA A 79 2.80 7.48 2.97
N GLY A 80 1.59 7.01 2.71
CA GLY A 80 0.84 7.23 1.50
C GLY A 80 0.52 5.92 0.79
N ILE A 81 -0.33 5.95 -0.20
CA ILE A 81 -0.70 4.76 -0.97
C ILE A 81 0.51 4.29 -1.77
N ILE A 82 0.81 3.00 -1.66
CA ILE A 82 1.80 2.31 -2.49
C ILE A 82 1.12 1.82 -3.76
N CYS A 83 0.15 0.92 -3.59
CA CYS A 83 -0.59 0.36 -4.71
C CYS A 83 -1.98 -0.12 -4.29
N THR A 84 -2.80 -0.38 -5.30
CA THR A 84 -4.14 -0.96 -5.13
C THR A 84 -4.22 -2.30 -5.85
N GLY A 85 -5.20 -3.11 -5.50
CA GLY A 85 -5.49 -4.38 -6.19
C GLY A 85 -6.93 -4.39 -6.66
N GLU A 86 -7.17 -4.01 -7.90
CA GLU A 86 -8.48 -4.01 -8.51
C GLU A 86 -8.70 -5.27 -9.32
N THR A 87 -9.92 -5.78 -9.32
CA THR A 87 -10.28 -6.95 -10.11
C THR A 87 -11.40 -6.63 -11.08
N TYR A 88 -11.16 -6.95 -12.34
CA TYR A 88 -12.11 -6.80 -13.42
C TYR A 88 -12.41 -8.18 -14.02
N LYS A 89 -13.27 -8.24 -14.99
CA LYS A 89 -13.70 -9.51 -15.59
C LYS A 89 -12.52 -10.36 -16.09
N SER A 90 -11.54 -9.73 -16.72
CA SER A 90 -10.42 -10.43 -17.35
C SER A 90 -9.04 -9.95 -16.92
N VAL A 91 -8.98 -9.14 -15.88
CA VAL A 91 -7.72 -8.52 -15.42
C VAL A 91 -7.72 -8.35 -13.91
N VAL A 92 -6.59 -8.65 -13.29
CA VAL A 92 -6.26 -8.16 -11.95
C VAL A 92 -5.28 -7.00 -12.15
N LYS A 93 -5.66 -5.82 -11.72
CA LYS A 93 -4.89 -4.59 -11.95
C LYS A 93 -4.25 -4.13 -10.65
N MET A 94 -2.93 -3.97 -10.69
CA MET A 94 -2.19 -3.28 -9.63
C MET A 94 -1.90 -1.87 -10.09
N THR A 95 -2.45 -0.87 -9.42
CA THR A 95 -2.16 0.53 -9.73
C THR A 95 -1.21 1.09 -8.68
N PHE A 96 -0.06 1.56 -9.13
CA PHE A 96 0.93 2.22 -8.29
C PHE A 96 0.66 3.73 -8.29
N ALA A 97 0.37 4.27 -7.13
CA ALA A 97 -0.06 5.68 -6.99
C ALA A 97 0.96 6.67 -7.54
N LYS A 98 2.24 6.36 -7.41
CA LYS A 98 3.35 7.19 -7.90
C LYS A 98 4.17 6.47 -8.97
N GLY A 99 3.53 5.59 -9.72
CA GLY A 99 4.20 4.73 -10.71
C GLY A 99 5.01 5.51 -11.74
N ALA A 100 4.55 6.69 -12.15
CA ALA A 100 5.28 7.53 -13.11
C ALA A 100 6.63 8.01 -12.60
N SER A 101 6.83 8.03 -11.28
CA SER A 101 8.09 8.44 -10.64
C SER A 101 8.98 7.27 -10.27
N LEU A 102 8.58 6.05 -10.60
CA LEU A 102 9.33 4.84 -10.30
C LEU A 102 10.12 4.39 -11.53
N GLU A 103 11.35 3.97 -11.29
CA GLU A 103 12.10 3.23 -12.30
C GLU A 103 11.52 1.82 -12.39
N ASP A 104 11.34 1.35 -13.59
CA ASP A 104 10.79 0.04 -13.88
C ASP A 104 11.71 -0.69 -14.86
N PRO A 105 12.91 -1.10 -14.41
CA PRO A 105 13.90 -1.69 -15.30
C PRO A 105 13.45 -2.99 -15.94
N SER A 106 12.54 -3.71 -15.30
CA SER A 106 12.02 -4.97 -15.83
C SER A 106 10.80 -4.80 -16.73
N GLY A 107 10.31 -3.56 -16.90
CA GLY A 107 9.18 -3.28 -17.75
C GLY A 107 7.88 -3.89 -17.28
N LEU A 108 7.61 -3.88 -15.98
CA LEU A 108 6.38 -4.46 -15.41
C LEU A 108 5.13 -3.64 -15.72
N PHE A 109 5.24 -2.32 -15.73
CA PHE A 109 4.10 -1.48 -16.05
C PHE A 109 3.68 -1.68 -17.49
N ASN A 110 2.43 -2.08 -17.68
CA ASN A 110 1.86 -2.36 -19.00
C ASN A 110 0.50 -1.70 -19.21
N SER A 111 0.08 -0.85 -18.28
CA SER A 111 -1.21 -0.17 -18.32
C SER A 111 -1.08 1.21 -17.69
N SER A 112 -1.98 2.12 -18.05
CA SER A 112 -1.97 3.52 -17.58
C SER A 112 -0.64 4.22 -17.85
N LEU A 113 0.00 3.92 -18.97
CA LEU A 113 1.35 4.39 -19.29
C LEU A 113 1.41 5.89 -19.61
N GLU A 114 0.29 6.51 -19.93
CA GLU A 114 0.20 7.93 -20.23
C GLU A 114 -0.17 8.80 -19.04
N GLY A 115 -0.47 8.19 -17.89
CA GLY A 115 -0.79 8.91 -16.68
C GLY A 115 0.40 9.72 -16.17
N ASN A 116 0.16 10.91 -15.65
CA ASN A 116 1.21 11.79 -15.12
C ASN A 116 1.76 11.30 -13.78
N THR A 117 1.00 10.52 -13.03
CA THR A 117 1.34 10.08 -11.69
C THR A 117 1.28 8.57 -11.55
N ARG A 118 0.20 7.97 -12.01
CA ARG A 118 -0.08 6.55 -11.83
C ARG A 118 0.46 5.71 -12.97
N ARG A 119 0.85 4.47 -12.64
CA ARG A 119 1.14 3.41 -13.61
C ARG A 119 0.52 2.12 -13.08
N ALA A 120 0.18 1.22 -13.96
CA ALA A 120 -0.46 -0.02 -13.57
C ALA A 120 0.16 -1.24 -14.22
N ILE A 121 -0.03 -2.37 -13.53
CA ILE A 121 0.30 -3.69 -14.04
C ILE A 121 -1.02 -4.44 -14.20
N ASP A 122 -1.36 -4.80 -15.41
CA ASP A 122 -2.49 -5.67 -15.71
C ASP A 122 -2.01 -7.11 -15.76
N LEU A 123 -2.57 -7.93 -14.88
CA LEU A 123 -2.30 -9.38 -14.83
C LEU A 123 -3.51 -10.11 -15.38
N ARG A 124 -3.27 -10.93 -16.39
CA ARG A 124 -4.30 -11.74 -17.06
C ARG A 124 -4.15 -13.20 -16.69
N GLU A 125 -5.17 -13.98 -16.97
CA GLU A 125 -5.15 -15.41 -16.71
C GLU A 125 -3.95 -16.08 -17.38
N GLY A 126 -3.19 -16.85 -16.62
CA GLY A 126 -2.01 -17.54 -17.13
C GLY A 126 -0.72 -16.72 -17.14
N ASP A 127 -0.79 -15.43 -16.85
CA ASP A 127 0.41 -14.59 -16.77
C ASP A 127 1.31 -15.05 -15.64
N LYS A 128 2.60 -15.14 -15.93
CA LYS A 128 3.62 -15.41 -14.92
C LYS A 128 4.07 -14.09 -14.32
N ILE A 129 4.04 -14.02 -12.99
CA ILE A 129 4.53 -12.86 -12.26
C ILE A 129 6.03 -12.99 -12.08
N ASP A 130 6.78 -11.98 -12.53
CA ASP A 130 8.18 -11.85 -12.14
C ASP A 130 8.22 -11.36 -10.70
N GLU A 131 8.23 -12.30 -9.77
CA GLU A 131 8.08 -12.03 -8.33
C GLU A 131 9.22 -11.18 -7.78
N ARG A 132 10.42 -11.43 -8.23
CA ARG A 132 11.61 -10.67 -7.81
C ARG A 132 11.52 -9.22 -8.26
N ALA A 133 11.18 -9.01 -9.51
CA ALA A 133 11.01 -7.66 -10.07
C ALA A 133 9.85 -6.91 -9.42
N LEU A 134 8.75 -7.60 -9.16
CA LEU A 134 7.59 -6.99 -8.49
C LEU A 134 7.93 -6.59 -7.06
N LYS A 135 8.60 -7.45 -6.30
CA LYS A 135 9.03 -7.11 -4.95
C LYS A 135 9.98 -5.91 -4.94
N ALA A 136 10.89 -5.84 -5.90
CA ALA A 136 11.81 -4.70 -6.03
C ALA A 136 11.04 -3.40 -6.34
N LEU A 137 10.02 -3.47 -7.19
CA LEU A 137 9.18 -2.32 -7.52
C LEU A 137 8.37 -1.83 -6.32
N ILE A 138 7.84 -2.75 -5.53
CA ILE A 138 7.11 -2.44 -4.30
C ILE A 138 8.04 -1.76 -3.28
N ARG A 139 9.25 -2.27 -3.11
CA ARG A 139 10.25 -1.64 -2.22
C ARG A 139 10.63 -0.24 -2.69
N ALA A 140 10.77 -0.05 -3.99
CA ALA A 140 11.04 1.27 -4.57
C ALA A 140 9.89 2.24 -4.31
N ALA A 141 8.65 1.77 -4.43
CA ALA A 141 7.46 2.58 -4.13
C ALA A 141 7.41 2.99 -2.66
N LEU A 142 7.72 2.05 -1.76
CA LEU A 142 7.82 2.34 -0.33
C LEU A 142 8.90 3.38 -0.05
N ALA A 143 10.09 3.19 -0.62
CA ALA A 143 11.21 4.12 -0.46
C ALA A 143 10.86 5.52 -0.96
N LEU A 144 10.16 5.62 -2.08
CA LEU A 144 9.69 6.89 -2.63
C LEU A 144 8.73 7.61 -1.67
N ASN A 145 7.79 6.88 -1.07
CA ASN A 145 6.88 7.46 -0.08
C ASN A 145 7.62 7.95 1.16
N MET A 146 8.58 7.19 1.64
CA MET A 146 9.39 7.57 2.81
C MET A 146 10.27 8.77 2.51
N SER A 147 10.87 8.82 1.33
CA SER A 147 11.68 9.94 0.85
C SER A 147 10.86 11.24 0.76
N GLY A 148 9.63 11.16 0.27
CA GLY A 148 8.72 12.30 0.18
C GLY A 148 8.39 12.93 1.51
N ARG A 149 8.36 12.14 2.60
CA ARG A 149 8.11 12.66 3.95
C ARG A 149 9.27 13.48 4.51
N THR A 150 10.49 13.16 4.13
CA THR A 150 11.70 13.77 4.68
C THR A 150 12.28 14.87 3.82
N THR A 151 11.96 14.91 2.54
CA THR A 151 12.61 15.78 1.54
C THR A 151 11.62 16.50 0.63
N ALA A 152 10.47 16.90 1.15
CA ALA A 152 9.40 17.50 0.36
C ALA A 152 9.79 18.77 -0.41
N HIS A 153 10.72 19.57 0.11
CA HIS A 153 11.13 20.86 -0.48
C HIS A 153 12.30 20.79 -1.46
N PRO A 154 13.35 20.02 -1.23
CA PRO A 154 14.53 20.03 -2.12
C PRO A 154 14.24 19.64 -3.56
N ALA A 155 13.26 18.81 -3.80
CA ALA A 155 12.93 18.35 -5.15
C ALA A 155 12.41 19.46 -6.07
N ARG A 156 11.69 20.44 -5.54
CA ARG A 156 11.19 21.60 -6.32
C ARG A 156 12.32 22.52 -6.72
N THR A 157 13.27 22.74 -5.85
CA THR A 157 14.44 23.59 -6.11
C THR A 157 15.29 23.02 -7.24
N ARG A 158 15.47 21.71 -7.27
CA ARG A 158 16.21 21.03 -8.33
C ARG A 158 15.57 21.20 -9.71
N ARG A 159 14.24 21.18 -9.79
CA ARG A 159 13.53 21.38 -11.06
C ARG A 159 13.76 22.76 -11.65
N LYS A 160 13.79 23.78 -10.81
CA LYS A 160 14.03 25.14 -11.24
C LYS A 160 15.45 25.33 -11.78
N LEU A 161 16.42 24.65 -11.19
CA LEU A 161 17.81 24.73 -11.63
C LEU A 161 18.06 24.04 -12.96
N LYS A 162 17.27 23.04 -13.32
CA LYS A 162 17.40 22.31 -14.58
C LYS A 162 16.77 23.01 -15.77
N SER A 163 15.93 23.99 -15.55
CA SER A 163 15.24 24.71 -16.61
C SER A 163 15.95 25.96 -17.08
N GLY A 164 17.12 26.20 -16.53
CA GLY A 164 18.00 27.29 -16.97
C GLY A 164 18.92 26.90 -18.11
#